data_e579ff33e17f0ca81bc725ad000d4b6a
#
_entry.id   e579ff33e17f0ca81bc725ad000d4b6a
#
_cell.length_a   1.000
_cell.length_b   1.000
_cell.length_c   1.000
_cell.angle_alpha   90.00
_cell.angle_beta   90.00
_cell.angle_gamma   90.00
#
_symmetry.space_group_name_H-M   'P 1'
#
loop_
_entity.id
_entity.type
_entity.pdbx_description
1 polymer ?
#
loop_
_entity_poly.entity_id
_entity_poly.type
_entity_poly.pdbx_seq_one_letter_code
_entity_poly.pdbx_strand_id
1 'polypeptide(L)'
;ARVITAKFQDGDPVYRKAWQHIRKVSVEAVKENYRELGVHFDLWLGESDAHETCFAIKKIAEEKGLLEYDDGAYIIRLDEENKPKPPVIIEKSDGGFTYQATDIATIKMRVDDLHADEIIYFVDKRQSLHFEQVFEVVEKLGIAPGVKLQHIGFGR
;
A
#
# COMPACT_ATOMS: atom_id res chain seq x y z
N ALA A 1 -7.90 -16.77 -13.38
CA ALA A 1 -7.17 -15.92 -12.43
C ALA A 1 -8.12 -15.25 -11.41
N ARG A 2 -9.06 -14.38 -11.82
CA ARG A 2 -9.93 -13.59 -10.90
C ARG A 2 -10.61 -14.41 -9.80
N VAL A 3 -11.24 -15.55 -10.15
CA VAL A 3 -11.93 -16.43 -9.19
C VAL A 3 -10.98 -16.98 -8.13
N ILE A 4 -9.76 -17.35 -8.50
CA ILE A 4 -8.74 -17.86 -7.57
C ILE A 4 -8.26 -16.75 -6.63
N THR A 5 -8.05 -15.55 -7.17
CA THR A 5 -7.66 -14.38 -6.37
C THR A 5 -8.72 -14.03 -5.35
N ALA A 6 -10.01 -14.01 -5.73
CA ALA A 6 -11.11 -13.78 -4.81
C ALA A 6 -11.12 -14.83 -3.69
N LYS A 7 -11.06 -16.13 -4.02
CA LYS A 7 -11.01 -17.20 -3.01
C LYS A 7 -9.81 -17.08 -2.06
N PHE A 8 -8.65 -16.67 -2.58
CA PHE A 8 -7.48 -16.41 -1.74
C PHE A 8 -7.72 -15.24 -0.78
N GLN A 9 -8.30 -14.15 -1.27
CA GLN A 9 -8.65 -12.96 -0.46
C GLN A 9 -9.72 -13.28 0.58
N ASP A 10 -10.70 -14.13 0.23
CA ASP A 10 -11.74 -14.64 1.15
C ASP A 10 -11.19 -15.63 2.20
N GLY A 11 -9.91 -15.97 2.12
CA GLY A 11 -9.26 -16.80 3.14
C GLY A 11 -9.35 -18.30 2.90
N ASP A 12 -9.69 -18.75 1.69
CA ASP A 12 -9.72 -20.18 1.36
C ASP A 12 -8.40 -20.86 1.74
N PRO A 13 -8.41 -21.88 2.62
CA PRO A 13 -7.19 -22.45 3.19
C PRO A 13 -6.31 -23.15 2.14
N VAL A 14 -6.89 -23.67 1.07
CA VAL A 14 -6.13 -24.35 -0.01
C VAL A 14 -5.30 -23.33 -0.77
N TYR A 15 -5.93 -22.23 -1.16
CA TYR A 15 -5.23 -21.17 -1.91
C TYR A 15 -4.26 -20.39 -1.02
N ARG A 16 -4.59 -20.17 0.25
CA ARG A 16 -3.64 -19.58 1.23
C ARG A 16 -2.40 -20.44 1.40
N LYS A 17 -2.55 -21.76 1.54
CA LYS A 17 -1.41 -22.68 1.66
C LYS A 17 -0.54 -22.70 0.40
N ALA A 18 -1.15 -22.72 -0.78
CA ALA A 18 -0.42 -22.63 -2.05
C ALA A 18 0.35 -21.31 -2.17
N TRP A 19 -0.28 -20.19 -1.82
CA TRP A 19 0.36 -18.88 -1.82
C TRP A 19 1.53 -18.81 -0.82
N GLN A 20 1.35 -19.31 0.41
CA GLN A 20 2.43 -19.36 1.40
C GLN A 20 3.65 -20.14 0.90
N HIS A 21 3.42 -21.26 0.21
CA HIS A 21 4.49 -22.02 -0.39
C HIS A 21 5.21 -21.24 -1.48
N ILE A 22 4.48 -20.65 -2.42
CA ILE A 22 5.04 -19.83 -3.49
C ILE A 22 5.83 -18.65 -2.92
N ARG A 23 5.24 -17.92 -1.95
CA ARG A 23 5.90 -16.79 -1.28
C ARG A 23 7.21 -17.23 -0.62
N LYS A 24 7.19 -18.35 0.11
CA LYS A 24 8.40 -18.87 0.77
C LYS A 24 9.50 -19.13 -0.22
N VAL A 25 9.23 -19.91 -1.28
CA VAL A 25 10.23 -20.25 -2.31
C VAL A 25 10.76 -19.00 -3.00
N SER A 26 9.87 -18.07 -3.37
CA SER A 26 10.25 -16.83 -4.03
C SER A 26 11.12 -15.93 -3.14
N VAL A 27 10.75 -15.77 -1.87
CA VAL A 27 11.52 -14.94 -0.93
C VAL A 27 12.90 -15.56 -0.67
N GLU A 28 13.01 -16.87 -0.52
CA GLU A 28 14.32 -17.53 -0.33
C GLU A 28 15.23 -17.34 -1.56
N ALA A 29 14.68 -17.46 -2.77
CA ALA A 29 15.45 -17.23 -3.99
C ALA A 29 15.93 -15.76 -4.11
N VAL A 30 15.06 -14.80 -3.76
CA VAL A 30 15.42 -13.38 -3.75
C VAL A 30 16.47 -13.08 -2.69
N LYS A 31 16.36 -13.65 -1.50
CA LYS A 31 17.37 -13.51 -0.41
C LYS A 31 18.75 -14.05 -0.84
N GLU A 32 18.78 -15.13 -1.62
CA GLU A 32 20.05 -15.65 -2.15
C GLU A 32 20.73 -14.61 -3.04
N ASN A 33 19.98 -14.05 -4.01
CA ASN A 33 20.50 -13.02 -4.90
C ASN A 33 21.02 -11.79 -4.12
N TYR A 34 20.30 -11.35 -3.09
CA TYR A 34 20.75 -10.23 -2.27
C TYR A 34 22.00 -10.55 -1.45
N ARG A 35 22.16 -11.79 -0.97
CA ARG A 35 23.40 -12.23 -0.29
C ARG A 35 24.61 -12.16 -1.24
N GLU A 36 24.47 -12.59 -2.48
CA GLU A 36 25.53 -12.47 -3.49
C GLU A 36 25.90 -11.02 -3.79
N LEU A 37 24.93 -10.11 -3.70
CA LEU A 37 25.16 -8.67 -3.87
C LEU A 37 25.66 -7.96 -2.60
N GLY A 38 25.79 -8.68 -1.48
CA GLY A 38 26.19 -8.10 -0.19
C GLY A 38 25.11 -7.19 0.42
N VAL A 39 23.84 -7.35 0.01
CA VAL A 39 22.71 -6.54 0.49
C VAL A 39 21.94 -7.29 1.58
N HIS A 40 21.64 -6.60 2.65
CA HIS A 40 20.90 -7.12 3.79
C HIS A 40 19.67 -6.24 4.08
N PHE A 41 18.59 -6.89 4.51
CA PHE A 41 17.37 -6.22 4.96
C PHE A 41 16.98 -6.75 6.33
N ASP A 42 16.60 -5.86 7.23
CA ASP A 42 16.13 -6.21 8.57
C ASP A 42 14.72 -6.81 8.54
N LEU A 43 13.86 -6.32 7.63
CA LEU A 43 12.49 -6.75 7.48
C LEU A 43 12.19 -7.22 6.06
N TRP A 44 11.35 -8.25 5.94
CA TRP A 44 10.89 -8.84 4.68
C TRP A 44 9.36 -8.84 4.66
N LEU A 45 8.80 -7.65 4.45
CA LEU A 45 7.36 -7.41 4.38
C LEU A 45 6.93 -7.21 2.93
N GLY A 46 5.67 -7.50 2.64
CA GLY A 46 5.06 -7.28 1.34
C GLY A 46 3.64 -6.76 1.45
N GLU A 47 2.99 -6.48 0.34
CA GLU A 47 1.63 -5.92 0.29
C GLU A 47 0.61 -6.75 1.10
N SER A 48 0.78 -8.08 1.13
CA SER A 48 -0.10 -8.97 1.90
C SER A 48 -0.04 -8.74 3.41
N ASP A 49 1.05 -8.17 3.92
CA ASP A 49 1.21 -7.88 5.35
C ASP A 49 0.42 -6.61 5.74
N ALA A 50 0.10 -5.73 4.78
CA ALA A 50 -0.69 -4.52 4.98
C ALA A 50 -2.20 -4.69 4.78
N HIS A 51 -2.67 -5.87 4.37
CA HIS A 51 -4.06 -6.09 3.97
C HIS A 51 -5.07 -5.74 5.08
N GLU A 52 -4.84 -6.22 6.29
CA GLU A 52 -5.73 -5.93 7.44
C GLU A 52 -5.76 -4.43 7.77
N THR A 53 -4.62 -3.75 7.60
CA THR A 53 -4.53 -2.31 7.84
C THR A 53 -5.29 -1.49 6.80
N CYS A 54 -5.53 -2.01 5.58
CA CYS A 54 -6.36 -1.33 4.58
C CYS A 54 -7.81 -1.12 5.07
N PHE A 55 -8.36 -2.05 5.84
CA PHE A 55 -9.69 -1.85 6.46
C PHE A 55 -9.68 -0.70 7.47
N ALA A 56 -8.60 -0.58 8.24
CA ALA A 56 -8.43 0.54 9.15
C ALA A 56 -8.32 1.88 8.42
N ILE A 57 -7.59 1.92 7.29
CA ILE A 57 -7.50 3.12 6.43
C ILE A 57 -8.88 3.52 5.92
N LYS A 58 -9.65 2.57 5.37
CA LYS A 58 -11.01 2.81 4.89
C LYS A 58 -11.89 3.41 5.99
N LYS A 59 -11.85 2.81 7.19
CA LYS A 59 -12.61 3.28 8.35
C LYS A 59 -12.20 4.70 8.77
N ILE A 60 -10.92 5.01 8.86
CA ILE A 60 -10.41 6.35 9.20
C ILE A 60 -10.90 7.37 8.16
N ALA A 61 -10.84 7.03 6.87
CA ALA A 61 -11.31 7.90 5.79
C ALA A 61 -12.81 8.18 5.90
N GLU A 62 -13.61 7.16 6.25
CA GLU A 62 -15.05 7.28 6.47
C GLU A 62 -15.36 8.17 7.69
N GLU A 63 -14.72 7.93 8.83
CA GLU A 63 -14.89 8.72 10.06
C GLU A 63 -14.51 10.19 9.88
N LYS A 64 -13.58 10.49 8.98
CA LYS A 64 -13.17 11.86 8.63
C LYS A 64 -14.04 12.50 7.53
N GLY A 65 -14.99 11.77 6.96
CA GLY A 65 -15.82 12.25 5.85
C GLY A 65 -15.06 12.48 4.55
N LEU A 66 -13.93 11.79 4.36
CA LEU A 66 -13.08 11.87 3.18
C LEU A 66 -13.33 10.74 2.18
N LEU A 67 -14.06 9.69 2.60
CA LEU A 67 -14.35 8.55 1.75
C LEU A 67 -15.64 8.80 0.96
N GLU A 68 -15.55 8.72 -0.35
CA GLU A 68 -16.69 8.85 -1.26
C GLU A 68 -16.92 7.53 -2.00
N TYR A 69 -18.20 7.26 -2.34
CA TYR A 69 -18.54 6.14 -3.20
C TYR A 69 -18.86 6.68 -4.60
N ASP A 70 -18.08 6.28 -5.59
CA ASP A 70 -18.16 6.77 -6.96
C ASP A 70 -17.93 5.59 -7.94
N ASP A 71 -18.86 5.41 -8.87
CA ASP A 71 -18.84 4.36 -9.92
C ASP A 71 -18.48 2.96 -9.39
N GLY A 72 -19.06 2.59 -8.23
CA GLY A 72 -18.85 1.28 -7.63
C GLY A 72 -17.57 1.13 -6.80
N ALA A 73 -16.75 2.16 -6.68
CA ALA A 73 -15.52 2.15 -5.91
C ALA A 73 -15.56 3.13 -4.73
N TYR A 74 -14.77 2.88 -3.70
CA TYR A 74 -14.52 3.85 -2.64
C TYR A 74 -13.25 4.63 -2.96
N ILE A 75 -13.39 5.96 -2.99
CA ILE A 75 -12.33 6.88 -3.41
C ILE A 75 -12.09 7.98 -2.38
N ILE A 76 -10.90 8.59 -2.44
CA ILE A 76 -10.56 9.85 -1.75
C ILE A 76 -10.19 10.88 -2.82
N ARG A 77 -10.89 12.03 -2.84
CA ARG A 77 -10.57 13.12 -3.76
C ARG A 77 -9.40 13.96 -3.27
N LEU A 78 -8.55 14.33 -4.22
CA LEU A 78 -7.38 15.18 -4.00
C LEU A 78 -7.52 16.56 -4.67
N ASP A 79 -8.72 16.89 -5.13
CA ASP A 79 -8.96 18.14 -5.87
C ASP A 79 -8.65 19.37 -5.00
N GLU A 80 -7.80 20.24 -5.52
CA GLU A 80 -7.68 21.63 -5.10
C GLU A 80 -8.58 22.49 -5.99
N GLU A 81 -9.11 23.61 -5.45
CA GLU A 81 -10.12 24.48 -6.11
C GLU A 81 -9.86 24.85 -7.58
N ASN A 82 -8.64 24.68 -8.10
CA ASN A 82 -8.27 25.02 -9.47
C ASN A 82 -7.38 23.97 -10.19
N LYS A 83 -7.21 22.78 -9.63
CA LYS A 83 -6.37 21.73 -10.24
C LYS A 83 -6.99 20.35 -9.97
N PRO A 84 -7.79 19.84 -10.91
CA PRO A 84 -8.33 18.49 -10.77
C PRO A 84 -7.19 17.47 -10.77
N LYS A 85 -7.11 16.67 -9.70
CA LYS A 85 -6.21 15.51 -9.59
C LYS A 85 -7.03 14.23 -9.70
N PRO A 86 -6.52 13.17 -10.32
CA PRO A 86 -7.20 11.87 -10.28
C PRO A 86 -7.43 11.45 -8.82
N PRO A 87 -8.62 10.95 -8.45
CA PRO A 87 -8.89 10.49 -7.11
C PRO A 87 -8.06 9.24 -6.80
N VAL A 88 -7.77 9.03 -5.53
CA VAL A 88 -7.16 7.79 -5.05
C VAL A 88 -8.25 6.77 -4.78
N ILE A 89 -8.19 5.63 -5.47
CA ILE A 89 -9.12 4.54 -5.25
C ILE A 89 -8.61 3.71 -4.07
N ILE A 90 -9.42 3.61 -3.03
CA ILE A 90 -9.11 2.80 -1.84
C ILE A 90 -9.55 1.36 -2.07
N GLU A 91 -10.82 1.17 -2.45
CA GLU A 91 -11.40 -0.15 -2.68
C GLU A 91 -12.18 -0.17 -4.00
N LYS A 92 -11.92 -1.19 -4.80
CA LYS A 92 -12.56 -1.39 -6.10
C LYS A 92 -13.97 -1.98 -5.94
N SER A 93 -14.75 -1.93 -7.01
CA SER A 93 -16.10 -2.50 -7.08
C SER A 93 -16.19 -4.01 -6.80
N ASP A 94 -15.08 -4.73 -6.93
CA ASP A 94 -14.97 -6.16 -6.61
C ASP A 94 -14.58 -6.43 -5.13
N GLY A 95 -14.50 -5.39 -4.30
CA GLY A 95 -14.13 -5.46 -2.88
C GLY A 95 -12.61 -5.53 -2.64
N GLY A 96 -11.80 -5.52 -3.70
CA GLY A 96 -10.34 -5.58 -3.58
C GLY A 96 -9.73 -4.20 -3.33
N PHE A 97 -8.78 -4.10 -2.39
CA PHE A 97 -7.98 -2.90 -2.19
C PHE A 97 -7.02 -2.67 -3.36
N THR A 98 -6.69 -1.40 -3.60
CA THR A 98 -5.71 -1.02 -4.61
C THR A 98 -4.30 -1.01 -4.02
N TYR A 99 -3.29 -0.96 -4.89
CA TYR A 99 -1.90 -0.77 -4.45
C TYR A 99 -1.68 0.60 -3.77
N GLN A 100 -2.47 1.62 -4.11
CA GLN A 100 -2.45 2.90 -3.39
C GLN A 100 -2.92 2.73 -1.94
N ALA A 101 -4.00 1.98 -1.72
CA ALA A 101 -4.49 1.69 -0.38
C ALA A 101 -3.49 0.87 0.44
N THR A 102 -2.81 -0.12 -0.18
CA THR A 102 -1.76 -0.90 0.50
C THR A 102 -0.54 -0.06 0.85
N ASP A 103 -0.13 0.88 0.01
CA ASP A 103 0.98 1.79 0.33
C ASP A 103 0.62 2.74 1.48
N ILE A 104 -0.59 3.31 1.49
CA ILE A 104 -1.09 4.13 2.61
C ILE A 104 -1.13 3.31 3.91
N ALA A 105 -1.64 2.08 3.84
CA ALA A 105 -1.68 1.16 4.98
C ALA A 105 -0.28 0.80 5.49
N THR A 106 0.67 0.60 4.57
CA THR A 106 2.07 0.31 4.92
C THR A 106 2.73 1.48 5.65
N ILE A 107 2.43 2.72 5.26
CA ILE A 107 2.91 3.90 5.98
C ILE A 107 2.37 3.88 7.41
N LYS A 108 1.07 3.65 7.59
CA LYS A 108 0.47 3.56 8.92
C LYS A 108 1.14 2.48 9.78
N MET A 109 1.36 1.28 9.25
CA MET A 109 2.06 0.20 9.95
C MET A 109 3.47 0.61 10.38
N ARG A 110 4.23 1.27 9.51
CA ARG A 110 5.59 1.73 9.83
C ARG A 110 5.60 2.78 10.94
N VAL A 111 4.59 3.63 10.98
CA VAL A 111 4.43 4.62 12.05
C VAL A 111 4.02 3.96 13.35
N ASP A 112 3.00 3.11 13.32
CA ASP A 112 2.42 2.52 14.54
C ASP A 112 3.33 1.45 15.15
N ASP A 113 3.88 0.54 14.33
CA ASP A 113 4.59 -0.65 14.79
C ASP A 113 6.10 -0.44 14.88
N LEU A 114 6.67 0.36 13.96
CA LEU A 114 8.12 0.59 13.89
C LEU A 114 8.52 1.97 14.44
N HIS A 115 7.57 2.82 14.79
CA HIS A 115 7.80 4.18 15.28
C HIS A 115 8.74 4.98 14.36
N ALA A 116 8.52 4.88 13.05
CA ALA A 116 9.37 5.51 12.05
C ALA A 116 9.24 7.04 12.10
N ASP A 117 10.36 7.75 12.21
CA ASP A 117 10.45 9.21 12.11
C ASP A 117 10.58 9.68 10.66
N GLU A 118 11.11 8.80 9.80
CA GLU A 118 11.29 9.06 8.36
C GLU A 118 11.03 7.79 7.56
N ILE A 119 10.29 7.91 6.47
CA ILE A 119 10.02 6.82 5.53
C ILE A 119 10.47 7.24 4.14
N ILE A 120 11.44 6.51 3.57
CA ILE A 120 12.02 6.80 2.27
C ILE A 120 11.68 5.66 1.30
N TYR A 121 11.06 6.00 0.18
CA TYR A 121 10.77 5.08 -0.92
C TYR A 121 11.81 5.25 -2.04
N PHE A 122 12.59 4.22 -2.27
CA PHE A 122 13.50 4.13 -3.43
C PHE A 122 12.79 3.39 -4.55
N VAL A 123 12.14 4.12 -5.45
CA VAL A 123 11.30 3.56 -6.52
C VAL A 123 11.53 4.33 -7.81
N ASP A 124 11.25 3.69 -8.96
CA ASP A 124 11.37 4.33 -10.27
C ASP A 124 10.63 5.68 -10.32
N LYS A 125 11.26 6.71 -10.88
CA LYS A 125 10.71 8.08 -10.93
C LYS A 125 9.38 8.17 -11.70
N ARG A 126 9.04 7.19 -12.55
CA ARG A 126 7.73 7.12 -13.21
C ARG A 126 6.58 6.94 -12.22
N GLN A 127 6.85 6.56 -10.99
CA GLN A 127 5.87 6.45 -9.91
C GLN A 127 5.75 7.72 -9.05
N SER A 128 6.37 8.83 -9.43
CA SER A 128 6.32 10.08 -8.65
C SER A 128 4.90 10.53 -8.34
N LEU A 129 4.02 10.56 -9.35
CA LEU A 129 2.62 10.94 -9.14
C LEU A 129 1.91 10.00 -8.15
N HIS A 130 2.19 8.71 -8.20
CA HIS A 130 1.63 7.74 -7.25
C HIS A 130 2.01 8.10 -5.81
N PHE A 131 3.30 8.35 -5.54
CA PHE A 131 3.75 8.69 -4.19
C PHE A 131 3.30 10.09 -3.76
N GLU A 132 3.21 11.06 -4.66
CA GLU A 132 2.60 12.36 -4.38
C GLU A 132 1.15 12.19 -3.88
N GLN A 133 0.35 11.39 -4.57
CA GLN A 133 -1.03 11.10 -4.17
C GLN A 133 -1.11 10.33 -2.84
N VAL A 134 -0.28 9.31 -2.66
CA VAL A 134 -0.22 8.52 -1.41
C VAL A 134 0.11 9.42 -0.22
N PHE A 135 1.14 10.27 -0.34
CA PHE A 135 1.56 11.17 0.74
C PHE A 135 0.48 12.23 1.04
N GLU A 136 -0.19 12.76 0.04
CA GLU A 136 -1.30 13.70 0.22
C GLU A 136 -2.47 13.05 0.97
N VAL A 137 -2.83 11.81 0.64
CA VAL A 137 -3.87 11.07 1.39
C VAL A 137 -3.43 10.82 2.83
N VAL A 138 -2.18 10.42 3.05
CA VAL A 138 -1.62 10.20 4.40
C VAL A 138 -1.73 11.46 5.26
N GLU A 139 -1.43 12.63 4.68
CA GLU A 139 -1.57 13.92 5.35
C GLU A 139 -3.03 14.24 5.66
N LYS A 140 -3.95 14.11 4.69
CA LYS A 140 -5.40 14.33 4.87
C LYS A 140 -5.98 13.40 5.95
N LEU A 141 -5.53 12.15 5.99
CA LEU A 141 -5.94 11.18 7.01
C LEU A 141 -5.27 11.43 8.37
N GLY A 142 -4.19 12.19 8.44
CA GLY A 142 -3.45 12.46 9.67
C GLY A 142 -2.87 11.23 10.34
N ILE A 143 -2.47 10.21 9.55
CA ILE A 143 -2.01 8.91 10.06
C ILE A 143 -0.50 8.82 10.26
N ALA A 144 0.25 9.84 9.86
CA ALA A 144 1.71 9.93 10.04
C ALA A 144 2.13 11.34 10.53
N PRO A 145 1.60 11.83 11.67
CA PRO A 145 1.91 13.17 12.14
C PRO A 145 3.38 13.30 12.51
N GLY A 146 4.07 14.30 11.93
CA GLY A 146 5.49 14.57 12.19
C GLY A 146 6.47 13.62 11.50
N VAL A 147 6.01 12.62 10.78
CA VAL A 147 6.86 11.69 10.03
C VAL A 147 7.23 12.29 8.68
N LYS A 148 8.50 12.24 8.33
CA LYS A 148 8.99 12.70 7.04
C LYS A 148 8.81 11.61 5.99
N LEU A 149 8.05 11.90 4.92
CA LEU A 149 7.82 11.01 3.79
C LEU A 149 8.59 11.49 2.58
N GLN A 150 9.35 10.61 1.94
CA GLN A 150 10.14 10.94 0.75
C GLN A 150 10.06 9.84 -0.31
N HIS A 151 9.96 10.26 -1.57
CA HIS A 151 10.20 9.39 -2.72
C HIS A 151 11.51 9.83 -3.38
N ILE A 152 12.47 8.93 -3.41
CA ILE A 152 13.74 9.11 -4.13
C ILE A 152 13.66 8.28 -5.39
N GLY A 153 13.33 8.96 -6.49
CA GLY A 153 13.16 8.32 -7.79
C GLY A 153 14.48 8.01 -8.47
N PHE A 154 14.61 6.81 -9.01
CA PHE A 154 15.71 6.42 -9.90
C PHE A 154 15.17 6.06 -11.30
N GLY A 155 16.06 5.77 -12.22
CA GLY A 155 15.70 5.46 -13.60
C GLY A 155 15.70 6.69 -14.52
N ARG A 156 15.38 6.49 -15.81
CA ARG A 156 15.37 7.52 -16.86
C ARG A 156 13.98 8.08 -17.10
#